data_9321c7d5936022988053726031e2bcd3
#
_entry.id   9321c7d5936022988053726031e2bcd3
#
_cell.length_a   1.000
_cell.length_b   1.000
_cell.length_c   1.000
_cell.angle_alpha   90.00
_cell.angle_beta   90.00
_cell.angle_gamma   90.00
#
_symmetry.space_group_name_H-M   'P 1'
#
loop_
_entity.id
_entity.type
_entity.pdbx_description
1 polymer ?
#
loop_
_entity_poly.entity_id
_entity_poly.type
_entity_poly.pdbx_seq_one_letter_code
_entity_poly.pdbx_strand_id
1 'polypeptide(L)'
;MTIEIFKGNVYHKRHFGNKHAFKYPYAAYLVKDFFDLDKFEIKEIKFPTFTNLDFDFTESMLFKEWTKTWSKDSSLQEVSLDLLKIPNFFNIKAFNPVCFIFLYSNNKLLSILVDVTNTFKDKQFYKVDIQNNCDSKVKVSKNMYVSPFNKKNGYYLFQLSNAPNRIVIEEYSEENILEVFSSINGRVL
;
A
#
# COMPACT_ATOMS: atom_id res chain seq x y z
N MET A 1 12.69 9.43 -11.93
CA MET A 1 11.67 8.35 -11.86
C MET A 1 12.20 7.09 -12.52
N THR A 2 12.04 5.93 -11.88
CA THR A 2 12.44 4.61 -12.41
C THR A 2 11.37 3.57 -12.07
N ILE A 3 11.27 2.51 -12.91
CA ILE A 3 10.46 1.33 -12.63
C ILE A 3 11.40 0.20 -12.25
N GLU A 4 11.19 -0.38 -11.11
CA GLU A 4 11.91 -1.52 -10.58
C GLU A 4 10.96 -2.72 -10.42
N ILE A 5 11.46 -3.93 -10.57
CA ILE A 5 10.67 -5.13 -10.36
C ILE A 5 10.83 -5.57 -8.90
N PHE A 6 9.74 -5.57 -8.17
CA PHE A 6 9.69 -6.15 -6.83
C PHE A 6 9.25 -7.61 -6.94
N LYS A 7 10.04 -8.53 -6.42
CA LYS A 7 9.69 -9.96 -6.35
C LYS A 7 9.75 -10.47 -4.92
N GLY A 8 8.76 -11.27 -4.56
CA GLY A 8 8.66 -11.82 -3.22
C GLY A 8 7.56 -12.84 -3.07
N ASN A 9 7.08 -12.95 -1.85
CA ASN A 9 5.96 -13.81 -1.49
C ASN A 9 4.97 -13.05 -0.62
N VAL A 10 3.70 -13.33 -0.82
CA VAL A 10 2.63 -13.00 0.12
C VAL A 10 2.33 -14.23 0.95
N TYR A 11 2.27 -14.05 2.26
CA TYR A 11 1.70 -15.00 3.19
C TYR A 11 0.43 -14.41 3.78
N HIS A 12 -0.64 -15.18 3.80
CA HIS A 12 -1.92 -14.79 4.36
C HIS A 12 -2.46 -15.90 5.23
N LYS A 13 -2.91 -15.55 6.43
CA LYS A 13 -3.49 -16.50 7.37
C LYS A 13 -4.71 -15.89 8.05
N ARG A 14 -5.84 -16.61 7.95
CA ARG A 14 -7.05 -16.29 8.69
C ARG A 14 -7.09 -17.12 9.96
N HIS A 15 -7.33 -16.46 11.08
CA HIS A 15 -7.35 -17.08 12.41
C HIS A 15 -8.76 -17.37 12.91
N PHE A 16 -9.76 -16.66 12.40
CA PHE A 16 -11.15 -16.75 12.84
C PHE A 16 -12.07 -17.27 11.71
N GLY A 17 -13.18 -17.93 12.07
CA GLY A 17 -14.11 -18.55 11.11
C GLY A 17 -13.45 -19.71 10.36
N ASN A 18 -13.58 -19.74 9.05
CA ASN A 18 -12.93 -20.73 8.19
C ASN A 18 -11.40 -20.47 8.19
N LYS A 19 -10.69 -21.09 9.12
CA LYS A 19 -9.24 -20.99 9.24
C LYS A 19 -8.58 -21.44 7.95
N HIS A 20 -7.73 -20.58 7.41
CA HIS A 20 -7.10 -20.77 6.12
C HIS A 20 -5.74 -20.09 6.08
N ALA A 21 -4.76 -20.74 5.50
CA ALA A 21 -3.44 -20.14 5.27
C ALA A 21 -2.94 -20.52 3.89
N PHE A 22 -2.37 -19.53 3.20
CA PHE A 22 -1.74 -19.75 1.90
C PHE A 22 -0.52 -18.83 1.72
N LYS A 23 0.36 -19.29 0.87
CA LYS A 23 1.54 -18.53 0.42
C LYS A 23 1.60 -18.59 -1.09
N TYR A 24 1.84 -17.45 -1.73
CA TYR A 24 1.97 -17.39 -3.17
C TYR A 24 3.08 -16.40 -3.59
N PRO A 25 3.68 -16.60 -4.79
CA PRO A 25 4.64 -15.66 -5.31
C PRO A 25 3.97 -14.32 -5.61
N TYR A 26 4.71 -13.24 -5.38
CA TYR A 26 4.26 -11.88 -5.60
C TYR A 26 5.26 -11.16 -6.50
N ALA A 27 4.76 -10.54 -7.56
CA ALA A 27 5.54 -9.68 -8.42
C ALA A 27 4.77 -8.38 -8.67
N ALA A 28 5.44 -7.26 -8.48
CA ALA A 28 4.86 -5.93 -8.65
C ALA A 28 5.89 -4.98 -9.26
N TYR A 29 5.42 -3.84 -9.76
CA TYR A 29 6.28 -2.69 -10.05
C TYR A 29 6.42 -1.83 -8.79
N LEU A 30 7.67 -1.45 -8.51
CA LEU A 30 8.00 -0.35 -7.62
C LEU A 30 8.37 0.83 -8.52
N VAL A 31 7.44 1.77 -8.66
CA VAL A 31 7.65 2.98 -9.44
C VAL A 31 8.15 4.06 -8.52
N LYS A 32 9.43 4.39 -8.66
CA LYS A 32 10.10 5.40 -7.83
C LYS A 32 9.75 6.79 -8.30
N ASP A 33 9.43 7.68 -7.35
CA ASP A 33 9.23 9.12 -7.60
C ASP A 33 8.23 9.39 -8.73
N PHE A 34 7.05 8.72 -8.66
CA PHE A 34 6.05 8.72 -9.74
C PHE A 34 5.19 9.98 -9.83
N PHE A 35 5.18 10.81 -8.79
CA PHE A 35 4.27 11.94 -8.67
C PHE A 35 5.03 13.24 -8.39
N ASP A 36 4.65 14.30 -9.09
CA ASP A 36 5.15 15.66 -8.88
C ASP A 36 4.23 16.39 -7.90
N LEU A 37 4.71 16.61 -6.67
CA LEU A 37 3.95 17.26 -5.62
C LEU A 37 3.69 18.75 -5.86
N ASP A 38 4.56 19.43 -6.61
CA ASP A 38 4.43 20.84 -6.90
C ASP A 38 3.37 21.11 -7.98
N LYS A 39 3.35 20.23 -8.98
CA LYS A 39 2.39 20.30 -10.10
C LYS A 39 1.10 19.53 -9.85
N PHE A 40 1.08 18.68 -8.83
CA PHE A 40 -0.02 17.74 -8.53
C PHE A 40 -0.35 16.82 -9.72
N GLU A 41 0.66 16.31 -10.39
CA GLU A 41 0.51 15.43 -11.56
C GLU A 41 1.40 14.18 -11.49
N ILE A 42 0.99 13.14 -12.22
CA ILE A 42 1.80 11.94 -12.43
C ILE A 42 2.90 12.29 -13.43
N LYS A 43 4.16 11.99 -13.09
CA LYS A 43 5.30 12.14 -13.98
C LYS A 43 5.18 11.21 -15.18
N GLU A 44 5.77 11.59 -16.33
CA GLU A 44 5.78 10.71 -17.49
C GLU A 44 6.47 9.38 -17.17
N ILE A 45 5.75 8.26 -17.37
CA ILE A 45 6.21 6.92 -17.06
C ILE A 45 6.25 6.08 -18.34
N LYS A 46 7.44 5.55 -18.67
CA LYS A 46 7.61 4.61 -19.78
C LYS A 46 7.57 3.19 -19.23
N PHE A 47 6.47 2.49 -19.48
CA PHE A 47 6.32 1.09 -19.10
C PHE A 47 6.99 0.15 -20.09
N PRO A 48 7.47 -1.02 -19.63
CA PRO A 48 7.85 -2.11 -20.51
C PRO A 48 6.71 -2.49 -21.47
N THR A 49 7.05 -2.99 -22.65
CA THR A 49 6.08 -3.42 -23.67
C THR A 49 5.03 -4.37 -23.06
N PHE A 50 3.75 -4.16 -23.42
CA PHE A 50 2.59 -4.93 -22.97
C PHE A 50 2.20 -4.81 -21.49
N THR A 51 2.80 -3.86 -20.75
CA THR A 51 2.44 -3.60 -19.36
C THR A 51 2.06 -2.14 -19.15
N ASN A 52 1.19 -1.88 -18.20
CA ASN A 52 0.86 -0.54 -17.73
C ASN A 52 0.39 -0.57 -16.28
N LEU A 53 0.20 0.60 -15.69
CA LEU A 53 -0.49 0.79 -14.40
C LEU A 53 -1.63 1.77 -14.61
N ASP A 54 -2.72 1.56 -13.89
CA ASP A 54 -3.71 2.60 -13.67
C ASP A 54 -3.39 3.36 -12.37
N PHE A 55 -3.72 4.64 -12.37
CA PHE A 55 -3.49 5.56 -11.26
C PHE A 55 -4.81 6.13 -10.73
N ASP A 56 -5.88 5.36 -10.83
CA ASP A 56 -7.23 5.74 -10.44
C ASP A 56 -7.33 6.21 -8.97
N PHE A 57 -6.40 5.79 -8.12
CA PHE A 57 -6.30 6.22 -6.74
C PHE A 57 -5.98 7.73 -6.60
N THR A 58 -5.34 8.36 -7.58
CA THR A 58 -5.01 9.79 -7.54
C THR A 58 -6.25 10.68 -7.58
N GLU A 59 -7.37 10.16 -8.07
CA GLU A 59 -8.65 10.87 -8.07
C GLU A 59 -9.34 10.87 -6.71
N SER A 60 -8.93 10.02 -5.78
CA SER A 60 -9.52 9.95 -4.46
C SER A 60 -9.28 11.25 -3.66
N MET A 61 -10.30 11.67 -2.91
CA MET A 61 -10.20 12.84 -2.03
C MET A 61 -9.06 12.67 -1.01
N LEU A 62 -8.91 11.47 -0.45
CA LEU A 62 -7.89 11.20 0.55
C LEU A 62 -6.47 11.31 -0.02
N PHE A 63 -6.22 10.85 -1.25
CA PHE A 63 -4.93 11.03 -1.91
C PHE A 63 -4.62 12.52 -2.11
N LYS A 64 -5.60 13.28 -2.63
CA LYS A 64 -5.46 14.72 -2.86
C LYS A 64 -5.19 15.51 -1.57
N GLU A 65 -5.90 15.20 -0.50
CA GLU A 65 -5.68 15.82 0.81
C GLU A 65 -4.32 15.42 1.41
N TRP A 66 -3.97 14.14 1.31
CA TRP A 66 -2.69 13.62 1.80
C TRP A 66 -1.50 14.27 1.09
N THR A 67 -1.48 14.32 -0.23
CA THR A 67 -0.41 14.96 -1.00
C THR A 67 -0.35 16.46 -0.74
N LYS A 68 -1.51 17.14 -0.63
CA LYS A 68 -1.58 18.56 -0.29
C LYS A 68 -1.05 18.89 1.10
N THR A 69 -1.20 17.99 2.05
CA THR A 69 -0.64 18.17 3.40
C THR A 69 0.89 18.24 3.33
N TRP A 70 1.49 17.29 2.60
CA TRP A 70 2.94 17.19 2.53
C TRP A 70 3.58 18.22 1.59
N SER A 71 2.90 18.65 0.53
CA SER A 71 3.40 19.72 -0.36
C SER A 71 3.53 21.09 0.32
N LYS A 72 2.80 21.30 1.42
CA LYS A 72 2.84 22.55 2.19
C LYS A 72 3.86 22.53 3.33
N ASP A 73 4.44 21.39 3.62
CA ASP A 73 5.41 21.27 4.72
C ASP A 73 6.79 21.70 4.24
N SER A 74 7.11 22.97 4.50
CA SER A 74 8.41 23.57 4.13
C SER A 74 9.61 22.99 4.88
N SER A 75 9.40 22.16 5.89
CA SER A 75 10.47 21.45 6.60
C SER A 75 11.00 20.24 5.84
N LEU A 76 10.23 19.74 4.85
CA LEU A 76 10.60 18.58 4.06
C LEU A 76 11.53 18.94 2.92
N GLN A 77 12.51 18.08 2.69
CA GLN A 77 13.46 18.19 1.57
C GLN A 77 13.49 16.87 0.81
N GLU A 78 13.81 16.94 -0.48
CA GLU A 78 13.93 15.76 -1.35
C GLU A 78 12.73 14.80 -1.20
N VAL A 79 11.51 15.35 -1.34
CA VAL A 79 10.28 14.57 -1.20
C VAL A 79 10.05 13.73 -2.44
N SER A 80 9.75 12.45 -2.24
CA SER A 80 9.39 11.53 -3.32
C SER A 80 8.21 10.64 -2.95
N LEU A 81 7.42 10.28 -3.96
CA LEU A 81 6.34 9.32 -3.85
C LEU A 81 6.65 8.08 -4.68
N ASP A 82 6.72 6.92 -4.02
CA ASP A 82 6.94 5.63 -4.65
C ASP A 82 5.65 4.81 -4.62
N LEU A 83 5.35 4.08 -5.70
CA LEU A 83 4.17 3.22 -5.82
C LEU A 83 4.57 1.76 -5.95
N LEU A 84 4.04 0.90 -5.09
CA LEU A 84 4.12 -0.56 -5.22
C LEU A 84 2.77 -1.11 -5.64
N LYS A 85 2.68 -1.61 -6.88
CA LYS A 85 1.43 -2.09 -7.50
C LYS A 85 1.68 -3.19 -8.52
N ILE A 86 0.78 -4.19 -8.59
CA ILE A 86 0.82 -5.22 -9.62
C ILE A 86 0.45 -4.60 -10.97
N PRO A 87 1.28 -4.76 -12.03
CA PRO A 87 0.98 -4.19 -13.34
C PRO A 87 -0.16 -4.93 -14.04
N ASN A 88 -0.85 -4.19 -14.90
CA ASN A 88 -1.74 -4.77 -15.90
C ASN A 88 -0.94 -5.38 -17.05
N PHE A 89 -1.44 -6.43 -17.67
CA PHE A 89 -0.81 -7.10 -18.81
C PHE A 89 -1.77 -7.13 -20.01
N PHE A 90 -1.31 -6.74 -21.19
CA PHE A 90 -2.10 -6.77 -22.43
C PHE A 90 -3.50 -6.17 -22.30
N ASN A 91 -3.62 -5.02 -21.60
CA ASN A 91 -4.87 -4.35 -21.26
C ASN A 91 -5.82 -5.14 -20.33
N ILE A 92 -5.37 -6.27 -19.77
CA ILE A 92 -6.11 -6.99 -18.73
C ILE A 92 -5.75 -6.37 -17.39
N LYS A 93 -6.76 -5.82 -16.70
CA LYS A 93 -6.57 -5.24 -15.38
C LYS A 93 -6.23 -6.32 -14.35
N ALA A 94 -5.07 -6.17 -13.71
CA ALA A 94 -4.70 -7.02 -12.59
C ALA A 94 -5.57 -6.70 -11.37
N PHE A 95 -6.00 -7.72 -10.65
CA PHE A 95 -6.62 -7.52 -9.35
C PHE A 95 -5.53 -7.16 -8.33
N ASN A 96 -5.60 -5.94 -7.81
CA ASN A 96 -4.74 -5.43 -6.77
C ASN A 96 -5.53 -5.34 -5.46
N PRO A 97 -5.53 -6.36 -4.59
CA PRO A 97 -6.23 -6.31 -3.31
C PRO A 97 -5.67 -5.23 -2.40
N VAL A 98 -4.40 -4.90 -2.57
CA VAL A 98 -3.73 -3.82 -1.88
C VAL A 98 -2.62 -3.23 -2.74
N CYS A 99 -2.52 -1.91 -2.80
CA CYS A 99 -1.33 -1.23 -3.28
C CYS A 99 -0.86 -0.18 -2.27
N PHE A 100 0.42 0.16 -2.34
CA PHE A 100 1.06 1.02 -1.36
C PHE A 100 1.67 2.23 -2.06
N ILE A 101 1.40 3.40 -1.53
CA ILE A 101 2.05 4.65 -1.93
C ILE A 101 2.91 5.11 -0.75
N PHE A 102 4.22 5.13 -0.94
CA PHE A 102 5.19 5.49 0.09
C PHE A 102 5.61 6.94 -0.11
N LEU A 103 5.57 7.72 0.95
CA LEU A 103 6.11 9.08 0.97
C LEU A 103 7.46 9.08 1.70
N TYR A 104 8.46 9.55 1.02
CA TYR A 104 9.81 9.73 1.57
C TYR A 104 10.19 11.22 1.61
N SER A 105 11.03 11.59 2.58
CA SER A 105 11.81 12.82 2.57
C SER A 105 13.24 12.49 3.00
N ASN A 106 14.24 12.95 2.26
CA ASN A 106 15.65 12.61 2.49
C ASN A 106 15.85 11.09 2.64
N ASN A 107 15.25 10.27 1.78
CA ASN A 107 15.26 8.80 1.83
C ASN A 107 14.67 8.19 3.10
N LYS A 108 14.06 8.97 3.99
CA LYS A 108 13.35 8.48 5.17
C LYS A 108 11.86 8.33 4.88
N LEU A 109 11.31 7.16 5.14
CA LEU A 109 9.88 6.90 5.01
C LEU A 109 9.10 7.68 6.10
N LEU A 110 8.18 8.54 5.69
CA LEU A 110 7.36 9.37 6.58
C LEU A 110 5.94 8.89 6.71
N SER A 111 5.34 8.47 5.62
CA SER A 111 3.93 8.07 5.60
C SER A 111 3.68 7.09 4.46
N ILE A 112 2.65 6.28 4.61
CA ILE A 112 2.16 5.39 3.54
C ILE A 112 0.68 5.62 3.38
N LEU A 113 0.22 5.72 2.15
CA LEU A 113 -1.19 5.58 1.80
C LEU A 113 -1.42 4.18 1.25
N VAL A 114 -2.32 3.44 1.89
CA VAL A 114 -2.67 2.06 1.52
C VAL A 114 -4.02 2.07 0.83
N ASP A 115 -4.07 1.70 -0.44
CA ASP A 115 -5.31 1.50 -1.21
C ASP A 115 -5.70 0.03 -1.13
N VAL A 116 -6.79 -0.26 -0.43
CA VAL A 116 -7.33 -1.60 -0.26
C VAL A 116 -8.57 -1.76 -1.13
N THR A 117 -8.58 -2.80 -1.96
CA THR A 117 -9.73 -3.16 -2.81
C THR A 117 -10.23 -4.55 -2.41
N ASN A 118 -11.50 -4.65 -2.04
CA ASN A 118 -12.12 -5.93 -1.69
C ASN A 118 -12.57 -6.73 -2.93
N THR A 119 -13.06 -7.95 -2.70
CA THR A 119 -13.58 -8.81 -3.77
C THR A 119 -14.85 -8.27 -4.45
N PHE A 120 -15.55 -7.33 -3.82
CA PHE A 120 -16.72 -6.62 -4.36
C PHE A 120 -16.34 -5.37 -5.15
N LYS A 121 -15.02 -5.08 -5.26
CA LYS A 121 -14.43 -3.89 -5.90
C LYS A 121 -14.68 -2.57 -5.14
N ASP A 122 -15.12 -2.63 -3.89
CA ASP A 122 -15.12 -1.44 -3.05
C ASP A 122 -13.68 -1.08 -2.70
N LYS A 123 -13.39 0.22 -2.62
CA LYS A 123 -12.08 0.77 -2.30
C LYS A 123 -12.10 1.55 -0.99
N GLN A 124 -11.06 1.38 -0.21
CA GLN A 124 -10.82 2.16 1.00
C GLN A 124 -9.35 2.50 1.11
N PHE A 125 -9.08 3.77 1.42
CA PHE A 125 -7.74 4.26 1.65
C PHE A 125 -7.46 4.36 3.14
N TYR A 126 -6.25 3.96 3.53
CA TYR A 126 -5.78 4.06 4.90
C TYR A 126 -4.48 4.84 4.94
N LYS A 127 -4.45 5.92 5.70
CA LYS A 127 -3.26 6.71 5.96
C LYS A 127 -2.50 6.11 7.14
N VAL A 128 -1.22 5.86 6.97
CA VAL A 128 -0.33 5.28 7.98
C VAL A 128 0.87 6.20 8.14
N ASP A 129 0.86 7.05 9.16
CA ASP A 129 1.97 7.96 9.45
C ASP A 129 3.02 7.24 10.31
N ILE A 130 4.28 7.31 9.87
CA ILE A 130 5.40 6.66 10.54
C ILE A 130 5.89 7.57 11.67
N GLN A 131 5.66 7.17 12.90
CA GLN A 131 6.24 7.84 14.05
C GLN A 131 7.73 7.48 14.17
N ASN A 132 8.51 8.27 14.90
CA ASN A 132 9.98 8.26 14.96
C ASN A 132 10.68 6.92 15.25
N ASN A 133 9.95 5.82 15.47
CA ASN A 133 10.48 4.46 15.61
C ASN A 133 9.97 3.56 14.49
N CYS A 134 10.83 3.25 13.52
CA CYS A 134 10.54 2.37 12.37
C CYS A 134 10.02 0.96 12.75
N ASP A 135 10.19 0.53 13.99
CA ASP A 135 9.76 -0.80 14.46
C ASP A 135 8.38 -0.79 15.12
N SER A 136 7.74 0.35 15.27
CA SER A 136 6.43 0.44 15.90
C SER A 136 5.31 0.00 14.96
N LYS A 137 4.37 -0.78 15.49
CA LYS A 137 3.11 -1.09 14.82
C LYS A 137 2.22 0.15 14.83
N VAL A 138 1.76 0.59 13.67
CA VAL A 138 0.84 1.71 13.52
C VAL A 138 -0.59 1.19 13.47
N LYS A 139 -1.44 1.64 14.39
CA LYS A 139 -2.86 1.26 14.45
C LYS A 139 -3.69 2.19 13.59
N VAL A 140 -4.53 1.60 12.72
CA VAL A 140 -5.46 2.33 11.85
C VAL A 140 -6.84 1.68 11.91
N SER A 141 -7.89 2.49 12.13
CA SER A 141 -9.26 1.99 12.19
C SER A 141 -9.72 1.41 10.87
N LYS A 142 -10.33 0.24 10.91
CA LYS A 142 -10.92 -0.44 9.76
C LYS A 142 -12.38 0.00 9.60
N ASN A 143 -12.75 0.41 8.40
CA ASN A 143 -14.10 0.88 8.07
C ASN A 143 -14.73 0.16 6.86
N MET A 144 -14.20 -1.03 6.52
CA MET A 144 -14.58 -1.74 5.29
C MET A 144 -14.65 -3.25 5.50
N TYR A 145 -15.57 -3.91 4.80
CA TYR A 145 -15.54 -5.36 4.62
C TYR A 145 -14.45 -5.74 3.62
N VAL A 146 -13.35 -6.30 4.07
CA VAL A 146 -12.29 -6.80 3.18
C VAL A 146 -12.66 -8.17 2.61
N SER A 147 -13.45 -8.93 3.37
CA SER A 147 -13.92 -10.27 3.03
C SER A 147 -15.32 -10.46 3.60
N PRO A 148 -16.20 -11.24 2.92
CA PRO A 148 -17.53 -11.54 3.45
C PRO A 148 -17.52 -12.29 4.78
N PHE A 149 -16.36 -12.77 5.22
CA PHE A 149 -16.19 -13.54 6.45
C PHE A 149 -15.67 -12.69 7.63
N ASN A 150 -15.29 -11.44 7.41
CA ASN A 150 -14.73 -10.57 8.42
C ASN A 150 -15.72 -9.45 8.75
N LYS A 151 -15.73 -9.00 10.00
CA LYS A 151 -16.57 -7.85 10.40
C LYS A 151 -16.10 -6.56 9.70
N LYS A 152 -17.01 -5.59 9.53
CA LYS A 152 -16.70 -4.29 8.95
C LYS A 152 -15.77 -3.48 9.84
N ASN A 153 -15.99 -3.52 11.14
CA ASN A 153 -15.32 -2.72 12.14
C ASN A 153 -14.15 -3.48 12.74
N GLY A 154 -13.22 -2.73 13.32
CA GLY A 154 -12.00 -3.24 13.92
C GLY A 154 -10.84 -2.32 13.60
N TYR A 155 -9.64 -2.89 13.52
CA TYR A 155 -8.46 -2.10 13.17
C TYR A 155 -7.38 -2.95 12.51
N TYR A 156 -6.50 -2.27 11.80
CA TYR A 156 -5.25 -2.84 11.31
C TYR A 156 -4.08 -2.39 12.17
N LEU A 157 -3.09 -3.27 12.33
CA LEU A 157 -1.74 -2.92 12.78
C LEU A 157 -0.78 -3.11 11.61
N PHE A 158 -0.18 -2.03 11.17
CA PHE A 158 0.84 -2.04 10.13
C PHE A 158 2.23 -2.06 10.76
N GLN A 159 3.09 -2.99 10.33
CA GLN A 159 4.50 -3.00 10.66
C GLN A 159 5.30 -2.83 9.36
N LEU A 160 6.08 -1.76 9.28
CA LEU A 160 6.67 -1.23 8.06
C LEU A 160 8.17 -1.00 8.18
N SER A 161 8.80 -1.62 9.15
CA SER A 161 10.21 -1.41 9.54
C SER A 161 11.22 -1.57 8.40
N ASN A 162 10.85 -2.28 7.35
CA ASN A 162 11.70 -2.50 6.18
C ASN A 162 10.90 -2.40 4.87
N ALA A 163 9.92 -1.48 4.82
CA ALA A 163 9.16 -1.24 3.60
C ALA A 163 10.05 -0.61 2.50
N PRO A 164 9.89 -1.00 1.22
CA PRO A 164 8.87 -1.92 0.72
C PRO A 164 9.21 -3.42 0.88
N ASN A 165 10.42 -3.79 1.33
CA ASN A 165 10.90 -5.18 1.32
C ASN A 165 10.13 -6.08 2.28
N ARG A 166 9.62 -5.53 3.37
CA ARG A 166 8.78 -6.25 4.32
C ARG A 166 7.64 -5.36 4.80
N ILE A 167 6.41 -5.83 4.59
CA ILE A 167 5.17 -5.21 5.06
C ILE A 167 4.39 -6.27 5.80
N VAL A 168 3.98 -5.99 7.04
CA VAL A 168 3.09 -6.86 7.81
C VAL A 168 1.82 -6.10 8.13
N ILE A 169 0.68 -6.76 7.93
CA ILE A 169 -0.65 -6.25 8.21
C ILE A 169 -1.37 -7.28 9.06
N GLU A 170 -1.71 -6.90 10.27
CA GLU A 170 -2.55 -7.68 11.17
C GLU A 170 -3.92 -7.02 11.26
N GLU A 171 -4.98 -7.78 11.07
CA GLU A 171 -6.36 -7.32 11.20
C GLU A 171 -6.95 -7.86 12.49
N TYR A 172 -7.53 -6.96 13.27
CA TYR A 172 -8.14 -7.27 14.56
C TYR A 172 -9.61 -6.86 14.57
N SER A 173 -10.43 -7.66 15.29
CA SER A 173 -11.80 -7.25 15.66
C SER A 173 -11.79 -6.12 16.69
N GLU A 174 -12.97 -5.57 16.98
CA GLU A 174 -13.17 -4.60 18.05
C GLU A 174 -12.82 -5.17 19.42
N GLU A 175 -12.99 -6.49 19.61
CA GLU A 175 -12.66 -7.23 20.83
C GLU A 175 -11.17 -7.59 20.95
N ASN A 176 -10.30 -7.03 20.09
CA ASN A 176 -8.87 -7.29 20.02
C ASN A 176 -8.50 -8.75 19.67
N ILE A 177 -9.34 -9.44 18.92
CA ILE A 177 -9.07 -10.78 18.42
C ILE A 177 -8.39 -10.66 17.04
N LEU A 178 -7.21 -11.28 16.88
CA LEU A 178 -6.53 -11.34 15.59
C LEU A 178 -7.35 -12.19 14.62
N GLU A 179 -7.90 -11.55 13.58
CA GLU A 179 -8.70 -12.19 12.55
C GLU A 179 -7.86 -12.63 11.36
N VAL A 180 -6.97 -11.75 10.89
CA VAL A 180 -6.12 -12.00 9.73
C VAL A 180 -4.70 -11.51 9.99
N PHE A 181 -3.75 -12.32 9.55
CA PHE A 181 -2.34 -11.96 9.43
C PHE A 181 -1.93 -12.02 7.96
N SER A 182 -1.33 -10.95 7.45
CA SER A 182 -0.78 -10.90 6.11
C SER A 182 0.63 -10.34 6.14
N SER A 183 1.51 -10.89 5.31
CA SER A 183 2.83 -10.31 5.11
C SER A 183 3.25 -10.38 3.65
N ILE A 184 3.91 -9.32 3.20
CA ILE A 184 4.61 -9.25 1.92
C ILE A 184 6.10 -9.20 2.26
N ASN A 185 6.85 -10.15 1.73
CA ASN A 185 8.29 -10.20 1.91
C ASN A 185 8.95 -10.39 0.54
N GLY A 186 9.83 -9.50 0.18
CA GLY A 186 10.48 -9.52 -1.12
C GLY A 186 11.67 -8.58 -1.20
N ARG A 187 12.14 -8.38 -2.41
CA ARG A 187 13.23 -7.47 -2.74
C ARG A 187 13.05 -6.87 -4.12
N VAL A 188 13.62 -5.73 -4.31
CA VAL A 188 13.80 -5.10 -5.61
C VAL A 188 14.92 -5.82 -6.35
N LEU A 189 14.74 -6.05 -7.65
CA LEU A 189 15.71 -6.70 -8.56
C LEU A 189 16.42 -5.65 -9.39
#